data_241fc5fae51aa3e6a068bc01ff02fe5d
#
_entry.id   241fc5fae51aa3e6a068bc01ff02fe5d
#
_cell.length_a   1.000
_cell.length_b   1.000
_cell.length_c   1.000
_cell.angle_alpha   90.00
_cell.angle_beta   90.00
_cell.angle_gamma   90.00
#
_symmetry.space_group_name_H-M   'P 1'
#
loop_
_entity.id
_entity.type
_entity.pdbx_description
1 polymer ?
#
loop_
_entity_poly.entity_id
_entity_poly.type
_entity_poly.pdbx_seq_one_letter_code
_entity_poly.pdbx_strand_id
1 'polypeptide(L)'
;MATVKIKFRSSSVDGREGTVYYQVIHKRVARQINTPYKLFPAEWSKQHSRIIITPSDEGRRQYLLSLDKKISEDTDRLENVI
;
A
#
# COMPACT_ATOMS: atom_id res chain seq x y z
N MET A 1 15.82 4.57 -13.98
CA MET A 1 14.76 3.76 -13.36
C MET A 1 14.01 4.58 -12.32
N ALA A 2 12.71 4.39 -12.22
CA ALA A 2 11.91 5.03 -11.18
C ALA A 2 11.99 4.21 -9.89
N THR A 3 11.94 4.90 -8.77
CA THR A 3 11.81 4.25 -7.47
C THR A 3 10.36 4.37 -7.01
N VAL A 4 9.74 3.26 -6.69
CA VAL A 4 8.37 3.23 -6.19
C VAL A 4 8.39 2.85 -4.72
N LYS A 5 7.81 3.71 -3.87
CA LYS A 5 7.68 3.45 -2.45
C LYS A 5 6.21 3.31 -2.11
N ILE A 6 5.88 2.31 -1.32
CA ILE A 6 4.52 2.09 -0.84
C ILE A 6 4.38 2.78 0.51
N LYS A 7 3.40 3.66 0.63
CA LYS A 7 3.16 4.43 1.84
C LYS A 7 1.75 4.20 2.35
N PHE A 8 1.53 4.45 3.63
CA PHE A 8 0.24 4.32 4.25
C PHE A 8 -0.10 5.60 5.01
N ARG A 9 -1.30 6.12 4.76
CA ARG A 9 -1.82 7.28 5.47
C ARG A 9 -2.96 6.81 6.37
N SER A 10 -2.78 6.91 7.68
CA SER A 10 -3.84 6.57 8.61
C SER A 10 -4.95 7.62 8.57
N SER A 11 -6.18 7.18 8.88
CA SER A 11 -7.30 8.10 9.00
C SER A 11 -7.11 9.01 10.22
N SER A 12 -7.63 10.24 10.13
CA SER A 12 -7.66 11.16 11.27
C SER A 12 -8.67 10.74 12.32
N VAL A 13 -9.57 9.82 11.99
CA VAL A 13 -10.58 9.29 12.91
C VAL A 13 -10.14 7.92 13.40
N ASP A 14 -10.09 7.74 14.72
CA ASP A 14 -9.70 6.47 15.33
C ASP A 14 -10.66 5.35 14.92
N GLY A 15 -10.11 4.17 14.68
CA GLY A 15 -10.89 2.99 14.34
C GLY A 15 -11.31 2.91 12.88
N ARG A 16 -10.94 3.88 12.05
CA ARG A 16 -11.22 3.84 10.62
C ARG A 16 -10.02 3.39 9.81
N GLU A 17 -10.28 2.85 8.63
CA GLU A 17 -9.25 2.43 7.71
C GLU A 17 -8.51 3.63 7.12
N GLY A 18 -7.20 3.51 7.02
CA GLY A 18 -6.39 4.46 6.28
C GLY A 18 -6.29 4.06 4.82
N THR A 19 -5.53 4.82 4.05
CA THR A 19 -5.40 4.61 2.60
C THR A 19 -3.94 4.38 2.22
N VAL A 20 -3.73 3.39 1.36
CA VAL A 20 -2.41 3.14 0.77
C VAL A 20 -2.20 4.10 -0.39
N TYR A 21 -0.99 4.61 -0.54
CA TYR A 21 -0.63 5.39 -1.71
C TYR A 21 0.81 5.07 -2.12
N TYR A 22 1.15 5.38 -3.36
CA TYR A 22 2.49 5.16 -3.87
C TYR A 22 3.22 6.48 -4.02
N GLN A 23 4.51 6.47 -3.73
CA GLN A 23 5.38 7.60 -4.03
C GLN A 23 6.36 7.14 -5.10
N VAL A 24 6.29 7.76 -6.27
CA VAL A 24 7.15 7.45 -7.42
C VAL A 24 8.19 8.55 -7.54
N ILE A 25 9.46 8.18 -7.48
CA ILE A 25 10.58 9.11 -7.60
C ILE A 25 11.31 8.80 -8.90
N HIS A 26 11.37 9.79 -9.81
CA HIS A 26 12.03 9.66 -11.10
C HIS A 26 12.70 10.98 -11.47
N LYS A 27 13.98 10.94 -11.80
CA LYS A 27 14.78 12.11 -12.16
C LYS A 27 14.63 13.26 -11.16
N ARG A 28 14.71 12.94 -9.87
CA ARG A 28 14.60 13.88 -8.74
C ARG A 28 13.21 14.49 -8.58
N VAL A 29 12.22 13.98 -9.29
CA VAL A 29 10.82 14.42 -9.14
C VAL A 29 10.05 13.32 -8.41
N ALA A 30 9.43 13.69 -7.28
CA ALA A 30 8.59 12.78 -6.53
C ALA A 30 7.12 13.06 -6.85
N ARG A 31 6.36 12.01 -7.14
CA ARG A 31 4.93 12.11 -7.41
C ARG A 31 4.18 11.14 -6.53
N GLN A 32 3.02 11.55 -6.06
CA GLN A 32 2.16 10.71 -5.23
C GLN A 32 1.00 10.20 -6.08
N ILE A 33 0.78 8.89 -6.00
CA ILE A 33 -0.34 8.24 -6.68
C ILE A 33 -1.26 7.67 -5.61
N ASN A 34 -2.47 8.18 -5.53
CA ASN A 34 -3.47 7.70 -4.58
C ASN A 34 -4.14 6.45 -5.12
N THR A 35 -4.43 5.50 -4.21
CA THR A 35 -5.13 4.26 -4.56
C THR A 35 -6.42 4.15 -3.76
N PRO A 36 -7.39 3.31 -4.19
CA PRO A 36 -8.59 3.05 -3.41
C PRO A 36 -8.37 1.99 -2.33
N TYR A 37 -7.14 1.55 -2.09
CA TYR A 37 -6.84 0.45 -1.18
C TYR A 37 -6.88 0.94 0.26
N LYS A 38 -7.68 0.29 1.09
CA LYS A 38 -7.89 0.68 2.48
C LYS A 38 -7.50 -0.43 3.44
N LEU A 39 -6.81 -0.03 4.52
CA LEU A 39 -6.34 -0.94 5.55
C LEU A 39 -6.52 -0.29 6.92
N PHE A 40 -6.64 -1.11 7.96
CA PHE A 40 -6.50 -0.61 9.31
C PHE A 40 -5.01 -0.42 9.65
N PRO A 41 -4.68 0.53 10.56
CA PRO A 41 -3.27 0.75 10.93
C PRO A 41 -2.56 -0.50 11.44
N ALA A 42 -3.29 -1.40 12.11
CA ALA A 42 -2.73 -2.66 12.61
C ALA A 42 -2.35 -3.63 11.49
N GLU A 43 -2.86 -3.40 10.27
CA GLU A 43 -2.61 -4.25 9.12
C GLU A 43 -1.46 -3.74 8.25
N TRP A 44 -0.77 -2.70 8.70
CA TRP A 44 0.33 -2.11 7.96
C TRP A 44 1.62 -2.12 8.78
N SER A 45 2.70 -2.62 8.19
CA SER A 45 4.01 -2.61 8.81
C SER A 45 4.81 -1.40 8.33
N LYS A 46 5.04 -0.43 9.20
CA LYS A 46 5.87 0.73 8.87
C LYS A 46 7.32 0.33 8.65
N GLN A 47 7.77 -0.68 9.37
CA GLN A 47 9.16 -1.14 9.28
C GLN A 47 9.47 -1.77 7.93
N HIS A 48 8.52 -2.53 7.38
CA HIS A 48 8.72 -3.26 6.13
C HIS A 48 7.98 -2.64 4.94
N SER A 49 7.18 -1.61 5.17
CA SER A 49 6.35 -0.94 4.15
C SER A 49 5.46 -1.93 3.38
N ARG A 50 4.81 -2.83 4.11
CA ARG A 50 3.98 -3.86 3.51
C ARG A 50 2.82 -4.24 4.42
N ILE A 51 1.87 -4.98 3.84
CA ILE A 51 0.68 -5.43 4.56
C ILE A 51 1.03 -6.57 5.52
N ILE A 52 0.48 -6.49 6.74
CA ILE A 52 0.56 -7.56 7.71
C ILE A 52 -0.71 -8.40 7.56
N ILE A 53 -0.55 -9.66 7.18
CA ILE A 53 -1.68 -10.56 7.02
C ILE A 53 -1.90 -11.32 8.32
N THR A 54 -2.99 -10.99 9.02
CA THR A 54 -3.32 -11.63 10.28
C THR A 54 -4.33 -12.76 10.04
N PRO A 55 -4.21 -13.91 10.73
CA PRO A 55 -5.11 -15.04 10.52
C PRO A 55 -6.43 -14.97 11.30
N SER A 56 -6.76 -13.83 11.87
CA SER A 56 -7.90 -13.73 12.79
C SER A 56 -9.27 -13.81 12.12
N ASP A 57 -9.38 -13.46 10.84
CA ASP A 57 -10.62 -13.49 10.08
C ASP A 57 -10.30 -13.91 8.65
N GLU A 58 -10.90 -15.02 8.21
CA GLU A 58 -10.60 -15.56 6.88
C GLU A 58 -11.05 -14.62 5.75
N GLY A 59 -12.20 -14.00 5.88
CA GLY A 59 -12.67 -13.02 4.90
C GLY A 59 -11.74 -11.83 4.82
N ARG A 60 -11.29 -11.31 5.95
CA ARG A 60 -10.34 -10.20 5.99
C ARG A 60 -8.99 -10.62 5.45
N ARG A 61 -8.54 -11.83 5.79
CA ARG A 61 -7.29 -12.37 5.28
C ARG A 61 -7.28 -12.44 3.76
N GLN A 62 -8.37 -12.90 3.15
CA GLN A 62 -8.48 -12.96 1.70
C GLN A 62 -8.45 -11.58 1.07
N TYR A 63 -9.12 -10.61 1.69
CA TYR A 63 -9.07 -9.23 1.25
C TYR A 63 -7.63 -8.70 1.28
N LEU A 64 -6.91 -8.93 2.37
CA LEU A 64 -5.52 -8.45 2.51
C LEU A 64 -4.60 -9.14 1.51
N LEU A 65 -4.76 -10.42 1.26
CA LEU A 65 -3.98 -11.14 0.25
C LEU A 65 -4.24 -10.57 -1.14
N SER A 66 -5.49 -10.28 -1.44
CA SER A 66 -5.87 -9.68 -2.73
C SER A 66 -5.25 -8.30 -2.90
N LEU A 67 -5.27 -7.48 -1.84
CA LEU A 67 -4.64 -6.16 -1.87
C LEU A 67 -3.14 -6.26 -2.06
N ASP A 68 -2.50 -7.17 -1.33
CA ASP A 68 -1.05 -7.37 -1.44
C ASP A 68 -0.65 -7.73 -2.87
N LYS A 69 -1.42 -8.61 -3.50
CA LYS A 69 -1.21 -8.97 -4.89
C LYS A 69 -1.37 -7.79 -5.83
N LYS A 70 -2.43 -6.99 -5.65
CA LYS A 70 -2.68 -5.81 -6.48
C LYS A 70 -1.57 -4.76 -6.31
N ILE A 71 -1.12 -4.54 -5.09
CA ILE A 71 -0.04 -3.61 -4.81
C ILE A 71 1.25 -4.08 -5.49
N SER A 72 1.56 -5.36 -5.42
CA SER A 72 2.74 -5.92 -6.08
C SER A 72 2.68 -5.75 -7.60
N GLU A 73 1.52 -6.02 -8.20
CA GLU A 73 1.32 -5.82 -9.64
C GLU A 73 1.43 -4.35 -10.04
N ASP A 74 0.84 -3.46 -9.23
CA ASP A 74 0.88 -2.02 -9.51
C ASP A 74 2.29 -1.47 -9.42
N THR A 75 3.06 -1.85 -8.40
CA THR A 75 4.43 -1.38 -8.23
C THR A 75 5.32 -1.89 -9.35
N ASP A 76 5.15 -3.15 -9.76
CA ASP A 76 5.88 -3.73 -10.87
C ASP A 76 5.59 -2.98 -12.16
N ARG A 77 4.32 -2.67 -12.42
CA ARG A 77 3.92 -1.91 -13.59
C ARG A 77 4.49 -0.50 -13.58
N LEU A 78 4.46 0.18 -12.45
CA LEU A 78 4.98 1.53 -12.32
C LEU A 78 6.49 1.57 -12.51
N GLU A 79 7.21 0.57 -12.01
CA GLU A 79 8.65 0.48 -12.20
C GLU A 79 9.03 0.24 -13.66
N ASN A 80 8.19 -0.45 -14.42
CA ASN A 80 8.47 -0.81 -15.80
C ASN A 80 8.01 0.22 -16.84
N VAL A 81 7.14 1.14 -16.45
CA VAL A 81 6.59 2.15 -17.38
C VAL A 81 7.56 3.29 -17.61
N ILE A 82 8.51 3.49 -16.73
CA ILE A 82 9.39 4.67 -16.80
C ILE A 82 10.80 4.27 -17.22
#